data_d96d2a1149b7b09c80da9d6e087e38d1
#
_entry.id   d96d2a1149b7b09c80da9d6e087e38d1
#
_cell.length_a   1.000
_cell.length_b   1.000
_cell.length_c   1.000
_cell.angle_alpha   90.00
_cell.angle_beta   90.00
_cell.angle_gamma   90.00
#
_symmetry.space_group_name_H-M   'P 1'
#
loop_
_entity.id
_entity.type
_entity.pdbx_description
1 polymer ?
#
loop_
_entity_poly.entity_id
_entity_poly.type
_entity_poly.pdbx_seq_one_letter_code
_entity_poly.pdbx_strand_id
1 'polypeptide(L)'
;MQKKQEFICKNLEEGMELAVKFFHLSEEKIFLNVLEETKNEMKVEALVDINLALEGKRYIESILQAMNIEYQLEVRSLNNEHEIYYNVHTNENPLLIGIKGKTLEALQTLVRNLLQIYTKEQLVVNVDIGDYREHRKHQLEILSTKVAKEGVKTKVPVKLKPMSSYERRIIHNK
;
A
#
# COMPACT_ATOMS: atom_id res chain seq x y z
N MET A 1 2.17 -14.94 -3.82
CA MET A 1 1.19 -15.62 -2.94
C MET A 1 0.26 -16.47 -3.78
N GLN A 2 0.23 -17.79 -3.55
CA GLN A 2 -0.65 -18.70 -4.28
C GLN A 2 -1.94 -18.94 -3.49
N LYS A 3 -3.07 -18.71 -4.13
CA LYS A 3 -4.39 -19.10 -3.61
C LYS A 3 -4.99 -20.14 -4.54
N LYS A 4 -5.64 -21.14 -3.93
CA LYS A 4 -6.30 -22.23 -4.64
C LYS A 4 -7.73 -22.36 -4.16
N GLN A 5 -8.66 -22.60 -5.09
CA GLN A 5 -10.05 -22.89 -4.78
C GLN A 5 -10.60 -23.85 -5.83
N GLU A 6 -11.31 -24.85 -5.36
CA GLU A 6 -12.00 -25.81 -6.24
C GLU A 6 -13.43 -25.35 -6.53
N PHE A 7 -13.85 -25.53 -7.78
CA PHE A 7 -15.21 -25.25 -8.25
C PHE A 7 -15.74 -26.46 -9.02
N ILE A 8 -17.05 -26.67 -8.93
CA ILE A 8 -17.78 -27.63 -9.77
C ILE A 8 -18.57 -26.80 -10.78
N CYS A 9 -18.37 -27.06 -12.06
CA CYS A 9 -18.95 -26.33 -13.19
C CYS A 9 -19.29 -27.28 -14.33
N LYS A 10 -20.03 -26.80 -15.31
CA LYS A 10 -20.39 -27.60 -16.50
C LYS A 10 -19.35 -27.51 -17.61
N ASN A 11 -18.65 -26.39 -17.68
CA ASN A 11 -17.60 -26.13 -18.65
C ASN A 11 -16.54 -25.18 -18.06
N LEU A 12 -15.42 -25.02 -18.78
CA LEU A 12 -14.32 -24.14 -18.35
C LEU A 12 -14.73 -22.66 -18.28
N GLU A 13 -15.64 -22.21 -19.13
CA GLU A 13 -16.12 -20.82 -19.12
C GLU A 13 -16.86 -20.51 -17.81
N GLU A 14 -17.80 -21.39 -17.40
CA GLU A 14 -18.52 -21.27 -16.13
C GLU A 14 -17.53 -21.35 -14.93
N GLY A 15 -16.54 -22.24 -15.01
CA GLY A 15 -15.46 -22.34 -14.00
C GLY A 15 -14.67 -21.06 -13.87
N MET A 16 -14.35 -20.40 -14.99
CA MET A 16 -13.65 -19.11 -15.00
C MET A 16 -14.53 -18.00 -14.41
N GLU A 17 -15.80 -17.91 -14.79
CA GLU A 17 -16.72 -16.94 -14.22
C GLU A 17 -16.87 -17.08 -12.70
N LEU A 18 -16.96 -18.32 -12.19
CA LEU A 18 -17.03 -18.59 -10.77
C LEU A 18 -15.74 -18.15 -10.05
N ALA A 19 -14.58 -18.44 -10.65
CA ALA A 19 -13.30 -18.05 -10.11
C ALA A 19 -13.10 -16.51 -10.11
N VAL A 20 -13.50 -15.82 -11.19
CA VAL A 20 -13.50 -14.35 -11.28
C VAL A 20 -14.36 -13.73 -10.19
N LYS A 21 -15.58 -14.25 -9.99
CA LYS A 21 -16.49 -13.78 -8.94
C LYS A 21 -15.96 -14.05 -7.54
N PHE A 22 -15.31 -15.18 -7.33
CA PHE A 22 -14.79 -15.56 -6.02
C PHE A 22 -13.53 -14.79 -5.62
N PHE A 23 -12.57 -14.66 -6.55
CA PHE A 23 -11.32 -13.97 -6.30
C PHE A 23 -11.38 -12.46 -6.53
N HIS A 24 -12.42 -11.96 -7.19
CA HIS A 24 -12.58 -10.57 -7.64
C HIS A 24 -11.39 -10.10 -8.49
N LEU A 25 -10.93 -10.96 -9.38
CA LEU A 25 -9.78 -10.73 -10.25
C LEU A 25 -10.18 -10.84 -11.72
N SER A 26 -9.39 -10.23 -12.61
CA SER A 26 -9.51 -10.44 -14.05
C SER A 26 -9.10 -11.87 -14.44
N GLU A 27 -9.67 -12.40 -15.49
CA GLU A 27 -9.40 -13.74 -16.02
C GLU A 27 -7.91 -13.99 -16.27
N GLU A 28 -7.17 -12.96 -16.70
CA GLU A 28 -5.73 -13.03 -17.00
C GLU A 28 -4.85 -13.44 -15.80
N LYS A 29 -5.38 -13.30 -14.57
CA LYS A 29 -4.66 -13.60 -13.32
C LYS A 29 -5.06 -14.95 -12.72
N ILE A 30 -5.98 -15.67 -13.36
CA ILE A 30 -6.54 -16.91 -12.87
C ILE A 30 -6.14 -18.04 -13.80
N PHE A 31 -5.54 -19.08 -13.25
CA PHE A 31 -5.21 -20.31 -13.97
C PHE A 31 -6.18 -21.40 -13.51
N LEU A 32 -6.85 -22.04 -14.48
CA LEU A 32 -7.72 -23.17 -14.20
C LEU A 32 -7.02 -24.48 -14.55
N ASN A 33 -6.99 -25.40 -13.60
CA ASN A 33 -6.58 -26.78 -13.79
C ASN A 33 -7.81 -27.68 -13.67
N VAL A 34 -8.06 -28.51 -14.66
CA VAL A 34 -9.11 -29.53 -14.58
C VAL A 34 -8.62 -30.68 -13.72
N LEU A 35 -9.31 -30.96 -12.63
CA LEU A 35 -9.00 -32.08 -11.74
C LEU A 35 -9.73 -33.35 -12.17
N GLU A 36 -11.02 -33.22 -12.45
CA GLU A 36 -11.89 -34.34 -12.86
C GLU A 36 -12.90 -33.85 -13.88
N GLU A 37 -13.15 -34.66 -14.90
CA GLU A 37 -14.16 -34.41 -15.93
C GLU A 37 -15.11 -35.60 -16.03
N THR A 38 -16.41 -35.31 -15.89
CA THR A 38 -17.47 -36.29 -16.03
C THR A 38 -18.44 -35.83 -17.14
N LYS A 39 -19.27 -36.69 -17.67
CA LYS A 39 -20.17 -36.34 -18.78
C LYS A 39 -21.05 -35.10 -18.56
N ASN A 40 -21.34 -34.74 -17.30
CA ASN A 40 -22.28 -33.65 -16.96
C ASN A 40 -21.66 -32.56 -16.07
N GLU A 41 -20.51 -32.82 -15.46
CA GLU A 41 -19.87 -31.90 -14.49
C GLU A 41 -18.34 -31.98 -14.64
N MET A 42 -17.70 -30.87 -14.40
CA MET A 42 -16.25 -30.71 -14.37
C MET A 42 -15.84 -30.10 -13.04
N LYS A 43 -14.82 -30.71 -12.41
CA LYS A 43 -14.18 -30.15 -11.22
C LYS A 43 -12.92 -29.45 -11.61
N VAL A 44 -12.85 -28.15 -11.35
CA VAL A 44 -11.69 -27.31 -11.69
C VAL A 44 -11.06 -26.72 -10.43
N GLU A 45 -9.74 -26.69 -10.38
CA GLU A 45 -8.98 -25.95 -9.38
C GLU A 45 -8.55 -24.62 -9.99
N ALA A 46 -9.04 -23.52 -9.45
CA ALA A 46 -8.59 -22.20 -9.83
C ALA A 46 -7.38 -21.81 -8.98
N LEU A 47 -6.30 -21.49 -9.66
CA LEU A 47 -5.02 -21.07 -9.11
C LEU A 47 -4.82 -19.59 -9.37
N VAL A 48 -4.44 -18.85 -8.35
CA VAL A 48 -4.07 -17.44 -8.47
C VAL A 48 -2.70 -17.25 -7.85
N ASP A 49 -1.73 -16.80 -8.64
CA ASP A 49 -0.41 -16.42 -8.15
C ASP A 49 -0.23 -14.91 -8.28
N ILE A 50 -0.40 -14.21 -7.15
CA ILE A 50 -0.32 -12.76 -7.10
C ILE A 50 0.95 -12.34 -6.38
N ASN A 51 1.77 -11.55 -7.07
CA ASN A 51 2.86 -10.80 -6.46
C ASN A 51 2.30 -9.48 -5.93
N LEU A 52 2.10 -9.39 -4.61
CA LEU A 52 1.51 -8.22 -3.95
C LEU A 52 2.35 -6.96 -4.17
N ALA A 53 3.68 -7.09 -4.14
CA ALA A 53 4.59 -5.97 -4.34
C ALA A 53 4.46 -5.39 -5.77
N LEU A 54 4.30 -6.27 -6.76
CA LEU A 54 4.10 -5.85 -8.16
C LEU A 54 2.73 -5.21 -8.39
N GLU A 55 1.67 -5.75 -7.77
CA GLU A 55 0.32 -5.16 -7.89
C GLU A 55 0.26 -3.76 -7.29
N GLY A 56 0.82 -3.56 -6.10
CA GLY A 56 0.91 -2.23 -5.50
C GLY A 56 1.77 -1.27 -6.32
N LYS A 57 2.86 -1.76 -6.93
CA LYS A 57 3.68 -1.00 -7.87
C LYS A 57 2.85 -0.49 -9.05
N ARG A 58 2.17 -1.41 -9.75
CA ARG A 58 1.31 -1.08 -10.92
C ARG A 58 0.23 -0.05 -10.56
N TYR A 59 -0.36 -0.17 -9.37
CA TYR A 59 -1.37 0.77 -8.91
C TYR A 59 -0.80 2.17 -8.68
N ILE A 60 0.36 2.29 -8.01
CA ILE A 60 1.03 3.58 -7.83
C ILE A 60 1.40 4.17 -9.19
N GLU A 61 1.99 3.38 -10.09
CA GLU A 61 2.38 3.79 -11.43
C GLU A 61 1.16 4.31 -12.23
N SER A 62 0.02 3.63 -12.15
CA SER A 62 -1.20 4.08 -12.84
C SER A 62 -1.69 5.46 -12.36
N ILE A 63 -1.59 5.73 -11.07
CA ILE A 63 -1.93 7.04 -10.49
C ILE A 63 -0.95 8.12 -10.99
N LEU A 64 0.36 7.85 -10.92
CA LEU A 64 1.38 8.81 -11.32
C LEU A 64 1.31 9.13 -12.83
N GLN A 65 1.08 8.10 -13.64
CA GLN A 65 0.88 8.26 -15.10
C GLN A 65 -0.39 9.07 -15.42
N ALA A 66 -1.50 8.80 -14.73
CA ALA A 66 -2.74 9.57 -14.91
C ALA A 66 -2.58 11.06 -14.53
N MET A 67 -1.64 11.36 -13.63
CA MET A 67 -1.27 12.72 -13.24
C MET A 67 -0.20 13.35 -14.15
N ASN A 68 0.32 12.61 -15.13
CA ASN A 68 1.44 13.02 -16.00
C ASN A 68 2.70 13.41 -15.22
N ILE A 69 3.01 12.67 -14.14
CA ILE A 69 4.18 12.91 -13.31
C ILE A 69 5.30 11.95 -13.73
N GLU A 70 6.49 12.49 -13.97
CA GLU A 70 7.70 11.67 -14.14
C GLU A 70 8.17 11.14 -12.78
N TYR A 71 8.47 9.86 -12.71
CA TYR A 71 8.82 9.19 -11.45
C TYR A 71 9.87 8.10 -11.63
N GLN A 72 10.55 7.82 -10.53
CA GLN A 72 11.28 6.58 -10.31
C GLN A 72 10.66 5.89 -9.10
N LEU A 73 10.31 4.62 -9.22
CA LEU A 73 9.64 3.87 -8.17
C LEU A 73 10.46 2.65 -7.77
N GLU A 74 10.98 2.68 -6.56
CA GLU A 74 11.65 1.56 -5.93
C GLU A 74 10.66 0.76 -5.08
N VAL A 75 10.77 -0.56 -5.16
CA VAL A 75 9.94 -1.49 -4.38
C VAL A 75 10.83 -2.47 -3.65
N ARG A 76 10.59 -2.64 -2.36
CA ARG A 76 11.23 -3.64 -1.52
C ARG A 76 10.18 -4.42 -0.78
N SER A 77 10.31 -5.74 -0.77
CA SER A 77 9.44 -6.63 0.00
C SER A 77 10.27 -7.44 0.99
N LEU A 78 9.75 -7.59 2.18
CA LEU A 78 10.36 -8.36 3.27
C LEU A 78 9.33 -9.37 3.81
N ASN A 79 9.80 -10.36 4.54
CA ASN A 79 8.95 -11.32 5.25
C ASN A 79 7.91 -11.99 4.33
N ASN A 80 8.34 -12.54 3.18
CA ASN A 80 7.46 -13.18 2.19
C ASN A 80 6.28 -12.28 1.76
N GLU A 81 6.57 -11.02 1.45
CA GLU A 81 5.60 -10.00 1.02
C GLU A 81 4.62 -9.51 2.12
N HIS A 82 4.83 -9.85 3.39
CA HIS A 82 4.02 -9.28 4.48
C HIS A 82 4.36 -7.83 4.78
N GLU A 83 5.57 -7.40 4.43
CA GLU A 83 6.02 -6.02 4.54
C GLU A 83 6.47 -5.52 3.19
N ILE A 84 5.83 -4.47 2.67
CA ILE A 84 6.10 -3.91 1.35
C ILE A 84 6.38 -2.42 1.49
N TYR A 85 7.49 -1.99 0.90
CA TYR A 85 7.96 -0.60 0.92
C TYR A 85 8.01 -0.08 -0.52
N TYR A 86 7.37 1.03 -0.76
CA TYR A 86 7.39 1.78 -2.01
C TYR A 86 8.03 3.13 -1.77
N ASN A 87 9.11 3.45 -2.49
CA ASN A 87 9.73 4.76 -2.45
C ASN A 87 9.63 5.43 -3.83
N VAL A 88 8.94 6.56 -3.88
CA VAL A 88 8.71 7.33 -5.10
C VAL A 88 9.64 8.53 -5.11
N HIS A 89 10.42 8.67 -6.16
CA HIS A 89 11.25 9.84 -6.41
C HIS A 89 10.70 10.59 -7.63
N THR A 90 10.41 11.86 -7.47
CA THR A 90 9.86 12.72 -8.53
C THR A 90 10.25 14.18 -8.29
N ASN A 91 10.14 15.01 -9.32
CA ASN A 91 10.31 16.46 -9.20
C ASN A 91 9.07 17.13 -8.58
N GLU A 92 7.92 16.44 -8.58
CA GLU A 92 6.63 16.93 -8.05
C GLU A 92 6.34 16.45 -6.61
N ASN A 93 7.41 16.21 -5.79
CA ASN A 93 7.28 15.76 -4.41
C ASN A 93 6.26 16.55 -3.58
N PRO A 94 6.20 17.91 -3.65
CA PRO A 94 5.24 18.66 -2.83
C PRO A 94 3.78 18.32 -3.11
N LEU A 95 3.43 18.02 -4.36
CA LEU A 95 2.08 17.65 -4.77
C LEU A 95 1.67 16.29 -4.17
N LEU A 96 2.55 15.30 -4.27
CA LEU A 96 2.30 13.94 -3.78
C LEU A 96 2.39 13.81 -2.26
N ILE A 97 3.20 14.63 -1.62
CA ILE A 97 3.28 14.70 -0.15
C ILE A 97 2.05 15.39 0.42
N GLY A 98 1.70 16.54 -0.14
CA GLY A 98 0.61 17.37 0.32
C GLY A 98 0.89 18.06 1.67
N ILE A 99 -0.12 18.73 2.22
CA ILE A 99 0.01 19.49 3.47
C ILE A 99 0.29 18.52 4.63
N LYS A 100 1.48 18.62 5.22
CA LYS A 100 1.94 17.78 6.34
C LYS A 100 1.88 16.27 6.06
N GLY A 101 2.05 15.87 4.80
CA GLY A 101 2.05 14.47 4.41
C GLY A 101 0.67 13.84 4.25
N LYS A 102 -0.42 14.61 4.21
CA LYS A 102 -1.77 14.06 4.10
C LYS A 102 -2.04 13.33 2.80
N THR A 103 -1.53 13.83 1.67
CA THR A 103 -1.68 13.15 0.37
C THR A 103 -0.91 11.83 0.37
N LEU A 104 0.30 11.83 0.90
CA LEU A 104 1.12 10.63 1.05
C LEU A 104 0.42 9.56 1.95
N GLU A 105 -0.18 9.98 3.06
CA GLU A 105 -0.92 9.09 3.96
C GLU A 105 -2.16 8.51 3.27
N ALA A 106 -2.87 9.32 2.49
CA ALA A 106 -4.00 8.88 1.68
C ALA A 106 -3.57 7.86 0.60
N LEU A 107 -2.49 8.13 -0.12
CA LEU A 107 -1.92 7.21 -1.11
C LEU A 107 -1.55 5.87 -0.47
N GLN A 108 -0.84 5.90 0.66
CA GLN A 108 -0.51 4.68 1.41
C GLN A 108 -1.76 3.89 1.80
N THR A 109 -2.81 4.58 2.24
CA THR A 109 -4.08 3.94 2.62
C THR A 109 -4.75 3.27 1.43
N LEU A 110 -4.76 3.92 0.26
CA LEU A 110 -5.31 3.35 -0.98
C LEU A 110 -4.54 2.10 -1.41
N VAL A 111 -3.21 2.17 -1.45
CA VAL A 111 -2.36 1.02 -1.80
C VAL A 111 -2.57 -0.14 -0.84
N ARG A 112 -2.59 0.13 0.47
CA ARG A 112 -2.83 -0.91 1.48
C ARG A 112 -4.19 -1.55 1.31
N ASN A 113 -5.25 -0.77 1.10
CA ASN A 113 -6.60 -1.30 0.93
C ASN A 113 -6.72 -2.15 -0.35
N LEU A 114 -6.08 -1.73 -1.45
CA LEU A 114 -6.01 -2.52 -2.67
C LEU A 114 -5.34 -3.88 -2.39
N LEU A 115 -4.18 -3.88 -1.75
CA LEU A 115 -3.43 -5.11 -1.50
C LEU A 115 -4.15 -6.02 -0.50
N GLN A 116 -4.91 -5.46 0.45
CA GLN A 116 -5.68 -6.21 1.43
C GLN A 116 -6.84 -7.01 0.79
N ILE A 117 -7.30 -6.67 -0.42
CA ILE A 117 -8.29 -7.46 -1.16
C ILE A 117 -7.73 -8.85 -1.50
N TYR A 118 -6.43 -8.91 -1.78
CA TYR A 118 -5.77 -10.13 -2.21
C TYR A 118 -5.37 -11.08 -1.09
N THR A 119 -5.38 -10.64 0.18
CA THR A 119 -4.97 -11.48 1.30
C THR A 119 -5.82 -11.22 2.55
N LYS A 120 -6.00 -12.27 3.37
CA LYS A 120 -6.62 -12.16 4.69
C LYS A 120 -5.60 -11.81 5.78
N GLU A 121 -4.32 -11.95 5.49
CA GLU A 121 -3.24 -11.65 6.42
C GLU A 121 -3.01 -10.15 6.50
N GLN A 122 -2.60 -9.67 7.67
CA GLN A 122 -2.34 -8.26 7.88
C GLN A 122 -1.04 -7.86 7.17
N LEU A 123 -1.17 -6.94 6.21
CA LEU A 123 -0.04 -6.39 5.46
C LEU A 123 0.46 -5.09 6.10
N VAL A 124 1.79 -4.97 6.16
CA VAL A 124 2.47 -3.71 6.47
C VAL A 124 2.89 -3.06 5.15
N VAL A 125 2.16 -2.05 4.74
CA VAL A 125 2.43 -1.31 3.50
C VAL A 125 2.93 0.08 3.85
N ASN A 126 4.13 0.41 3.39
CA ASN A 126 4.76 1.72 3.58
C ASN A 126 4.99 2.36 2.22
N VAL A 127 4.51 3.58 2.08
CA VAL A 127 4.78 4.44 0.91
C VAL A 127 5.54 5.67 1.41
N ASP A 128 6.63 6.02 0.74
CA ASP A 128 7.35 7.27 0.98
C ASP A 128 7.64 8.01 -0.33
N ILE A 129 7.87 9.30 -0.26
CA ILE A 129 8.11 10.17 -1.41
C ILE A 129 9.32 11.05 -1.08
N GLY A 130 10.43 10.79 -1.79
CA GLY A 130 11.67 11.56 -1.64
C GLY A 130 12.15 11.64 -0.19
N ASP A 131 12.06 10.52 0.55
CA ASP A 131 12.47 10.41 1.96
C ASP A 131 11.81 11.44 2.90
N TYR A 132 10.56 11.81 2.55
CA TYR A 132 9.80 12.83 3.30
C TYR A 132 9.66 12.49 4.78
N ARG A 133 9.43 11.21 5.13
CA ARG A 133 9.17 10.81 6.51
C ARG A 133 10.37 11.09 7.41
N GLU A 134 11.58 10.82 6.95
CA GLU A 134 12.81 11.10 7.70
C GLU A 134 13.07 12.60 7.81
N HIS A 135 12.97 13.33 6.71
CA HIS A 135 13.07 14.79 6.71
C HIS A 135 12.04 15.43 7.64
N ARG A 136 10.80 14.97 7.62
CA ARG A 136 9.73 15.49 8.48
C ARG A 136 10.00 15.21 9.96
N LYS A 137 10.46 14.01 10.28
CA LYS A 137 10.88 13.65 11.65
C LYS A 137 11.95 14.60 12.15
N HIS A 138 12.99 14.82 11.37
CA HIS A 138 14.09 15.73 11.72
C HIS A 138 13.61 17.17 11.96
N GLN A 139 12.73 17.69 11.08
CA GLN A 139 12.10 19.00 11.30
C GLN A 139 11.34 19.09 12.61
N LEU A 140 10.61 18.05 12.99
CA LEU A 140 9.85 18.00 14.25
C LEU A 140 10.78 17.94 15.45
N GLU A 141 11.89 17.26 15.38
CA GLU A 141 12.92 17.21 16.43
C GLU A 141 13.58 18.57 16.65
N ILE A 142 13.89 19.28 15.56
CA ILE A 142 14.41 20.65 15.63
C ILE A 142 13.36 21.59 16.25
N LEU A 143 12.10 21.48 15.81
CA LEU A 143 11.00 22.27 16.35
C LEU A 143 10.82 22.04 17.85
N SER A 144 10.83 20.77 18.29
CA SER A 144 10.75 20.39 19.70
C SER A 144 11.83 21.07 20.55
N THR A 145 13.08 20.97 20.11
CA THR A 145 14.23 21.57 20.79
C THR A 145 14.09 23.10 20.88
N LYS A 146 13.66 23.75 19.79
CA LYS A 146 13.45 25.20 19.75
C LYS A 146 12.36 25.64 20.72
N VAL A 147 11.22 24.97 20.68
CA VAL A 147 10.07 25.31 21.56
C VAL A 147 10.37 25.04 23.03
N ALA A 148 11.10 23.97 23.35
CA ALA A 148 11.53 23.69 24.72
C ALA A 148 12.45 24.80 25.26
N LYS A 149 13.43 25.24 24.47
CA LYS A 149 14.32 26.36 24.84
C LYS A 149 13.53 27.67 25.06
N GLU A 150 12.57 27.96 24.20
CA GLU A 150 11.70 29.12 24.32
C GLU A 150 10.84 29.08 25.60
N GLY A 151 10.18 27.95 25.86
CA GLY A 151 9.39 27.72 27.06
C GLY A 151 10.20 27.86 28.35
N VAL A 152 11.41 27.32 28.41
CA VAL A 152 12.32 27.50 29.56
C VAL A 152 12.70 28.96 29.77
N LYS A 153 13.00 29.69 28.66
CA LYS A 153 13.39 31.10 28.75
C LYS A 153 12.24 32.02 29.15
N THR A 154 11.05 31.80 28.57
CA THR A 154 9.90 32.67 28.76
C THR A 154 9.04 32.29 29.97
N LYS A 155 9.16 31.04 30.44
CA LYS A 155 8.31 30.41 31.48
C LYS A 155 6.81 30.41 31.10
N VAL A 156 6.50 30.54 29.81
CA VAL A 156 5.14 30.52 29.26
C VAL A 156 4.92 29.24 28.45
N PRO A 157 3.78 28.56 28.64
CA PRO A 157 3.44 27.39 27.83
C PRO A 157 3.34 27.74 26.33
N VAL A 158 4.06 27.02 25.47
CA VAL A 158 4.01 27.21 24.02
C VAL A 158 3.03 26.24 23.40
N LYS A 159 2.01 26.76 22.70
CA LYS A 159 1.00 25.95 22.01
C LYS A 159 1.43 25.68 20.60
N LEU A 160 1.63 24.42 20.24
CA LEU A 160 1.94 23.98 18.88
C LEU A 160 0.68 23.88 18.02
N LYS A 161 0.85 23.99 16.70
CA LYS A 161 -0.23 23.76 15.74
C LYS A 161 -0.69 22.28 15.80
N PRO A 162 -2.00 22.00 15.52
CA PRO A 162 -2.49 20.62 15.47
C PRO A 162 -1.67 19.74 14.53
N MET A 163 -1.37 18.52 15.01
CA MET A 163 -0.58 17.54 14.29
C MET A 163 -1.05 16.11 14.62
N SER A 164 -0.63 15.12 13.82
CA SER A 164 -0.99 13.71 13.99
C SER A 164 -0.50 13.16 15.34
N SER A 165 -1.07 12.05 15.79
CA SER A 165 -0.62 11.35 17.01
C SER A 165 0.82 10.89 16.91
N TYR A 166 1.25 10.47 15.71
CA TYR A 166 2.63 10.10 15.42
C TYR A 166 3.58 11.29 15.59
N GLU A 167 3.27 12.45 15.00
CA GLU A 167 4.08 13.66 15.11
C GLU A 167 4.17 14.15 16.56
N ARG A 168 3.06 14.10 17.31
CA ARG A 168 3.06 14.43 18.75
C ARG A 168 4.01 13.54 19.55
N ARG A 169 4.03 12.23 19.23
CA ARG A 169 4.93 11.28 19.89
C ARG A 169 6.41 11.61 19.64
N ILE A 170 6.77 12.03 18.42
CA ILE A 170 8.15 12.46 18.11
C ILE A 170 8.55 13.66 19.01
N ILE A 171 7.67 14.66 19.13
CA ILE A 171 7.95 15.84 19.95
C ILE A 171 8.06 15.51 21.43
N HIS A 172 7.23 14.59 21.92
CA HIS A 172 7.29 14.19 23.35
C HIS A 172 8.50 13.32 23.71
N ASN A 173 9.02 12.57 22.76
CA ASN A 173 10.16 11.67 22.99
C ASN A 173 11.52 12.39 22.86
N LYS A 174 11.55 13.66 22.42
CA LYS A 174 12.76 14.47 22.27
C LYS A 174 13.01 15.37 23.47
#